data_172de356411a5c440ff1760f188585a5
#
_entry.id   172de356411a5c440ff1760f188585a5
#
_cell.length_a   1.000
_cell.length_b   1.000
_cell.length_c   1.000
_cell.angle_alpha   90.00
_cell.angle_beta   90.00
_cell.angle_gamma   90.00
#
_symmetry.space_group_name_H-M   'P 1'
#
loop_
_entity.id
_entity.type
_entity.pdbx_description
1 polymer ?
#
loop_
_entity_poly.entity_id
_entity_poly.type
_entity_poly.pdbx_seq_one_letter_code
_entity_poly.pdbx_strand_id
1 'polypeptide(L)'
;VVGRSGCGKSTLLRLLAGLDQPTGGELLAGSAPLSDARDDTRLMFQEARLLPWKKVIDNVGLGLKGNWRPQALQALEAVGLADRANEWPAGLSGGQKQRVALARALIHRPRLLLLDEPLGALDALTRIEMQQLIERLWQQHGFTVLLVTHDVSEAVAIADRVILIEDGQVGLDLHVELPRPRVRGSHRLAALETEVLNRVLSLPGVPPEPEPVSPLPTQLRWAL
;
A
#
# COMPACT_ATOMS: atom_id res chain seq x y z
N VAL A 1 -1.81 -2.71 -7.08
CA VAL A 1 -2.77 -2.71 -8.20
C VAL A 1 -3.18 -1.28 -8.49
N VAL A 2 -3.00 -0.85 -9.73
CA VAL A 2 -3.33 0.48 -10.22
C VAL A 2 -4.36 0.40 -11.35
N GLY A 3 -4.94 1.55 -11.74
CA GLY A 3 -5.89 1.66 -12.84
C GLY A 3 -6.88 2.80 -12.64
N ARG A 4 -7.60 3.16 -13.70
CA ARG A 4 -8.59 4.24 -13.68
C ARG A 4 -9.73 3.95 -12.70
N SER A 5 -10.46 5.00 -12.31
CA SER A 5 -11.67 4.82 -11.49
C SER A 5 -12.69 3.93 -12.22
N GLY A 6 -13.30 2.99 -11.50
CA GLY A 6 -14.31 2.08 -12.06
C GLY A 6 -13.75 0.84 -12.81
N CYS A 7 -12.43 0.66 -12.96
CA CYS A 7 -11.87 -0.48 -13.70
C CYS A 7 -11.95 -1.84 -12.95
N GLY A 8 -12.48 -1.88 -11.72
CA GLY A 8 -12.68 -3.14 -10.98
C GLY A 8 -11.73 -3.40 -9.79
N LYS A 9 -10.83 -2.47 -9.43
CA LYS A 9 -9.86 -2.65 -8.31
C LYS A 9 -10.51 -3.00 -6.97
N SER A 10 -11.52 -2.22 -6.56
CA SER A 10 -12.23 -2.48 -5.30
C SER A 10 -13.07 -3.75 -5.35
N THR A 11 -13.58 -4.13 -6.54
CA THR A 11 -14.24 -5.41 -6.73
C THR A 11 -13.25 -6.56 -6.52
N LEU A 12 -12.05 -6.47 -7.10
CA LEU A 12 -10.98 -7.46 -6.87
C LEU A 12 -10.66 -7.58 -5.38
N LEU A 13 -10.49 -6.46 -4.65
CA LEU A 13 -10.25 -6.50 -3.20
C LEU A 13 -11.38 -7.18 -2.44
N ARG A 14 -12.64 -6.91 -2.78
CA ARG A 14 -13.81 -7.50 -2.13
C ARG A 14 -13.87 -9.02 -2.36
N LEU A 15 -13.56 -9.47 -3.58
CA LEU A 15 -13.44 -10.90 -3.91
C LEU A 15 -12.33 -11.56 -3.08
N LEU A 16 -11.14 -10.95 -3.01
CA LEU A 16 -10.01 -11.46 -2.24
C LEU A 16 -10.27 -11.43 -0.72
N ALA A 17 -11.05 -10.46 -0.25
CA ALA A 17 -11.48 -10.39 1.16
C ALA A 17 -12.61 -11.39 1.50
N GLY A 18 -13.15 -12.09 0.51
CA GLY A 18 -14.30 -12.98 0.67
C GLY A 18 -15.61 -12.25 1.00
N LEU A 19 -15.69 -10.97 0.67
CA LEU A 19 -16.90 -10.14 0.83
C LEU A 19 -17.86 -10.31 -0.35
N ASP A 20 -17.35 -10.70 -1.51
CA ASP A 20 -18.10 -11.05 -2.70
C ASP A 20 -17.67 -12.43 -3.21
N GLN A 21 -18.47 -13.03 -4.10
CA GLN A 21 -18.14 -14.28 -4.75
C GLN A 21 -17.90 -14.04 -6.25
N PRO A 22 -16.91 -14.70 -6.87
CA PRO A 22 -16.71 -14.63 -8.31
C PRO A 22 -17.87 -15.30 -9.03
N THR A 23 -18.30 -14.72 -10.16
CA THR A 23 -19.30 -15.32 -11.04
C THR A 23 -18.74 -16.46 -11.89
N GLY A 24 -17.42 -16.58 -11.96
CA GLY A 24 -16.69 -17.66 -12.64
C GLY A 24 -15.20 -17.57 -12.32
N GLY A 25 -14.46 -18.63 -12.63
CA GLY A 25 -13.05 -18.75 -12.26
C GLY A 25 -12.81 -19.19 -10.82
N GLU A 26 -11.55 -19.18 -10.40
CA GLU A 26 -11.11 -19.62 -9.09
C GLU A 26 -10.22 -18.57 -8.44
N LEU A 27 -10.33 -18.43 -7.12
CA LEU A 27 -9.43 -17.63 -6.30
C LEU A 27 -8.59 -18.58 -5.44
N LEU A 28 -7.28 -18.56 -5.65
CA LEU A 28 -6.34 -19.46 -4.98
C LEU A 28 -5.32 -18.68 -4.14
N ALA A 29 -4.95 -19.24 -2.98
CA ALA A 29 -3.80 -18.86 -2.19
C ALA A 29 -2.77 -20.01 -2.24
N GLY A 30 -1.77 -19.88 -3.09
CA GLY A 30 -0.92 -21.01 -3.50
C GLY A 30 -1.73 -22.04 -4.27
N SER A 31 -1.82 -23.27 -3.78
CA SER A 31 -2.61 -24.37 -4.37
C SER A 31 -3.97 -24.58 -3.72
N ALA A 32 -4.31 -23.85 -2.66
CA ALA A 32 -5.56 -24.00 -1.92
C ALA A 32 -6.57 -22.89 -2.29
N PRO A 33 -7.89 -23.17 -2.19
CA PRO A 33 -8.90 -22.13 -2.34
C PRO A 33 -8.65 -20.96 -1.38
N LEU A 34 -8.79 -19.73 -1.84
CA LEU A 34 -8.61 -18.53 -1.01
C LEU A 34 -9.61 -18.47 0.15
N SER A 35 -10.77 -19.13 0.02
CA SER A 35 -11.75 -19.28 1.11
C SER A 35 -11.15 -19.86 2.39
N ASP A 36 -10.16 -20.73 2.27
CA ASP A 36 -9.52 -21.42 3.40
C ASP A 36 -8.55 -20.50 4.14
N ALA A 37 -8.12 -19.40 3.49
CA ALA A 37 -7.24 -18.38 4.05
C ALA A 37 -7.98 -17.14 4.59
N ARG A 38 -9.32 -17.19 4.77
CA ARG A 38 -10.11 -16.05 5.24
C ARG A 38 -9.68 -15.53 6.60
N ASP A 39 -9.37 -16.43 7.53
CA ASP A 39 -8.93 -16.05 8.88
C ASP A 39 -7.53 -15.42 8.88
N ASP A 40 -6.74 -15.66 7.84
CA ASP A 40 -5.41 -15.10 7.62
C ASP A 40 -5.43 -13.84 6.75
N THR A 41 -6.61 -13.41 6.28
CA THR A 41 -6.78 -12.24 5.43
C THR A 41 -7.38 -11.08 6.21
N ARG A 42 -6.80 -9.88 6.08
CA ARG A 42 -7.36 -8.65 6.66
C ARG A 42 -7.46 -7.56 5.60
N LEU A 43 -8.56 -6.81 5.68
CA LEU A 43 -8.83 -5.69 4.78
C LEU A 43 -8.79 -4.37 5.56
N MET A 44 -8.03 -3.43 5.06
CA MET A 44 -8.00 -2.05 5.52
C MET A 44 -8.61 -1.16 4.42
N PHE A 45 -9.62 -0.40 4.80
CA PHE A 45 -10.35 0.49 3.90
C PHE A 45 -9.69 1.86 3.80
N GLN A 46 -10.05 2.62 2.79
CA GLN A 46 -9.63 4.01 2.60
C GLN A 46 -9.92 4.88 3.83
N GLU A 47 -11.09 4.73 4.43
CA GLU A 47 -11.39 5.28 5.74
C GLU A 47 -10.98 4.29 6.83
N ALA A 48 -10.42 4.80 7.93
CA ALA A 48 -9.96 3.97 9.05
C ALA A 48 -11.07 3.16 9.74
N ARG A 49 -12.34 3.56 9.58
CA ARG A 49 -13.53 2.91 10.14
C ARG A 49 -13.35 2.50 11.60
N LEU A 50 -12.81 3.41 12.40
CA LEU A 50 -12.71 3.20 13.85
C LEU A 50 -14.09 3.40 14.48
N LEU A 51 -14.38 2.58 15.48
CA LEU A 51 -15.61 2.69 16.26
C LEU A 51 -15.49 3.91 17.18
N PRO A 52 -16.27 4.99 16.98
CA PRO A 52 -16.07 6.24 17.70
C PRO A 52 -16.41 6.14 19.19
N TRP A 53 -17.20 5.14 19.58
CA TRP A 53 -17.58 4.83 20.97
C TRP A 53 -16.65 3.85 21.67
N LYS A 54 -15.52 3.49 21.06
CA LYS A 54 -14.45 2.66 21.64
C LYS A 54 -13.15 3.43 21.70
N LYS A 55 -12.37 3.22 22.75
CA LYS A 55 -11.01 3.76 22.86
C LYS A 55 -10.12 3.19 21.77
N VAL A 56 -8.98 3.82 21.52
CA VAL A 56 -7.99 3.40 20.51
C VAL A 56 -7.58 1.95 20.74
N ILE A 57 -7.22 1.59 21.96
CA ILE A 57 -6.81 0.21 22.30
C ILE A 57 -7.93 -0.80 22.08
N ASP A 58 -9.18 -0.42 22.38
CA ASP A 58 -10.34 -1.30 22.21
C ASP A 58 -10.73 -1.44 20.71
N ASN A 59 -10.39 -0.45 19.87
CA ASN A 59 -10.48 -0.57 18.42
C ASN A 59 -9.47 -1.56 17.87
N VAL A 60 -8.24 -1.53 18.38
CA VAL A 60 -7.18 -2.47 17.95
C VAL A 60 -7.51 -3.90 18.37
N GLY A 61 -8.00 -4.10 19.61
CA GLY A 61 -8.36 -5.42 20.13
C GLY A 61 -9.71 -5.96 19.64
N LEU A 62 -10.35 -5.31 18.67
CA LEU A 62 -11.68 -5.70 18.19
C LEU A 62 -11.70 -7.14 17.67
N GLY A 63 -12.65 -7.95 18.20
CA GLY A 63 -12.81 -9.36 17.83
C GLY A 63 -11.91 -10.34 18.58
N LEU A 64 -10.93 -9.86 19.33
CA LEU A 64 -10.09 -10.72 20.17
C LEU A 64 -10.79 -11.11 21.47
N LYS A 65 -10.45 -12.30 21.99
CA LYS A 65 -10.95 -12.85 23.25
C LYS A 65 -9.80 -12.99 24.25
N GLY A 66 -10.14 -13.11 25.53
CA GLY A 66 -9.16 -13.33 26.60
C GLY A 66 -8.33 -12.09 26.92
N ASN A 67 -7.07 -12.27 27.27
CA ASN A 67 -6.17 -11.19 27.66
C ASN A 67 -5.46 -10.59 26.44
N TRP A 68 -6.17 -9.87 25.60
CA TRP A 68 -5.68 -9.26 24.37
C TRP A 68 -5.02 -7.88 24.55
N ARG A 69 -5.23 -7.19 25.68
CA ARG A 69 -4.73 -5.82 25.91
C ARG A 69 -3.22 -5.66 25.75
N PRO A 70 -2.37 -6.56 26.28
CA PRO A 70 -0.93 -6.48 26.05
C PRO A 70 -0.55 -6.56 24.57
N GLN A 71 -1.21 -7.42 23.79
CA GLN A 71 -1.00 -7.55 22.35
C GLN A 71 -1.45 -6.30 21.61
N ALA A 72 -2.57 -5.68 22.01
CA ALA A 72 -3.05 -4.44 21.41
C ALA A 72 -2.11 -3.27 21.70
N LEU A 73 -1.55 -3.21 22.90
CA LEU A 73 -0.54 -2.19 23.26
C LEU A 73 0.73 -2.37 22.42
N GLN A 74 1.21 -3.58 22.26
CA GLN A 74 2.34 -3.90 21.39
C GLN A 74 2.09 -3.54 19.91
N ALA A 75 0.87 -3.81 19.41
CA ALA A 75 0.48 -3.40 18.04
C ALA A 75 0.43 -1.87 17.89
N LEU A 76 -0.02 -1.15 18.92
CA LEU A 76 0.01 0.32 18.94
C LEU A 76 1.45 0.87 19.01
N GLU A 77 2.32 0.22 19.77
CA GLU A 77 3.74 0.57 19.84
C GLU A 77 4.41 0.42 18.46
N ALA A 78 4.13 -0.67 17.74
CA ALA A 78 4.66 -0.92 16.40
C ALA A 78 4.28 0.17 15.37
N VAL A 79 3.15 0.85 15.58
CA VAL A 79 2.69 1.99 14.74
C VAL A 79 2.97 3.36 15.37
N GLY A 80 3.67 3.41 16.53
CA GLY A 80 4.08 4.64 17.22
C GLY A 80 2.93 5.38 17.91
N LEU A 81 1.93 4.66 18.45
CA LEU A 81 0.74 5.23 19.10
C LEU A 81 0.42 4.61 20.47
N ALA A 82 1.42 4.02 21.17
CA ALA A 82 1.20 3.42 22.47
C ALA A 82 0.71 4.44 23.52
N ASP A 83 1.18 5.67 23.45
CA ASP A 83 0.77 6.81 24.30
C ASP A 83 -0.68 7.23 24.09
N ARG A 84 -1.27 6.89 22.94
CA ARG A 84 -2.64 7.22 22.55
C ARG A 84 -3.65 6.09 22.83
N ALA A 85 -3.23 5.00 23.47
CA ALA A 85 -4.05 3.81 23.69
C ALA A 85 -5.40 4.10 24.36
N ASN A 86 -5.44 5.05 25.30
CA ASN A 86 -6.62 5.39 26.07
C ASN A 86 -7.44 6.56 25.50
N GLU A 87 -7.01 7.14 24.39
CA GLU A 87 -7.73 8.21 23.71
C GLU A 87 -8.96 7.69 22.92
N TRP A 88 -9.78 8.63 22.49
CA TRP A 88 -10.92 8.38 21.61
C TRP A 88 -10.54 8.68 20.15
N PRO A 89 -11.11 7.99 19.16
CA PRO A 89 -10.82 8.26 17.76
C PRO A 89 -11.03 9.72 17.33
N ALA A 90 -11.95 10.44 17.98
CA ALA A 90 -12.21 11.84 17.68
C ALA A 90 -11.00 12.76 17.93
N GLY A 91 -10.13 12.40 18.89
CA GLY A 91 -8.92 13.17 19.21
C GLY A 91 -7.72 12.90 18.30
N LEU A 92 -7.85 11.96 17.35
CA LEU A 92 -6.76 11.56 16.47
C LEU A 92 -6.80 12.30 15.13
N SER A 93 -5.61 12.62 14.58
CA SER A 93 -5.45 13.06 13.19
C SER A 93 -5.83 11.95 12.19
N GLY A 94 -6.04 12.30 10.92
CA GLY A 94 -6.30 11.31 9.85
C GLY A 94 -5.23 10.24 9.76
N GLY A 95 -3.95 10.63 9.78
CA GLY A 95 -2.81 9.70 9.76
C GLY A 95 -2.75 8.80 10.99
N GLN A 96 -3.03 9.33 12.18
CA GLN A 96 -3.11 8.53 13.40
C GLN A 96 -4.26 7.51 13.34
N LYS A 97 -5.42 7.89 12.82
CA LYS A 97 -6.54 6.96 12.60
C LYS A 97 -6.16 5.82 11.66
N GLN A 98 -5.43 6.11 10.58
CA GLN A 98 -4.93 5.09 9.65
C GLN A 98 -3.90 4.17 10.31
N ARG A 99 -2.99 4.69 11.14
CA ARG A 99 -2.06 3.86 11.92
C ARG A 99 -2.78 2.94 12.91
N VAL A 100 -3.85 3.41 13.57
CA VAL A 100 -4.70 2.56 14.44
C VAL A 100 -5.40 1.46 13.62
N ALA A 101 -5.92 1.79 12.42
CA ALA A 101 -6.54 0.79 11.54
C ALA A 101 -5.52 -0.27 11.08
N LEU A 102 -4.27 0.14 10.80
CA LEU A 102 -3.19 -0.78 10.49
C LEU A 102 -2.85 -1.68 11.68
N ALA A 103 -2.71 -1.13 12.89
CA ALA A 103 -2.49 -1.92 14.11
C ALA A 103 -3.62 -2.94 14.36
N ARG A 104 -4.88 -2.54 14.14
CA ARG A 104 -6.07 -3.42 14.22
C ARG A 104 -6.02 -4.56 13.20
N ALA A 105 -5.50 -4.32 12.00
CA ALA A 105 -5.33 -5.36 11.00
C ALA A 105 -4.19 -6.33 11.39
N LEU A 106 -3.06 -5.81 11.84
CA LEU A 106 -1.84 -6.57 12.10
C LEU A 106 -1.87 -7.38 13.41
N ILE A 107 -2.68 -6.99 14.40
CA ILE A 107 -2.78 -7.74 15.68
C ILE A 107 -3.21 -9.20 15.48
N HIS A 108 -3.94 -9.48 14.40
CA HIS A 108 -4.37 -10.82 14.02
C HIS A 108 -3.29 -11.62 13.28
N ARG A 109 -2.10 -11.04 13.03
CA ARG A 109 -0.98 -11.65 12.30
C ARG A 109 -1.41 -12.23 10.94
N PRO A 110 -2.00 -11.41 10.06
CA PRO A 110 -2.50 -11.89 8.78
C PRO A 110 -1.35 -12.39 7.90
N ARG A 111 -1.63 -13.37 7.04
CA ARG A 111 -0.75 -13.76 5.95
C ARG A 111 -0.97 -12.91 4.70
N LEU A 112 -2.20 -12.35 4.54
CA LEU A 112 -2.57 -11.45 3.45
C LEU A 112 -3.21 -10.18 4.01
N LEU A 113 -2.58 -9.04 3.71
CA LEU A 113 -3.09 -7.71 4.04
C LEU A 113 -3.56 -7.02 2.76
N LEU A 114 -4.85 -6.72 2.69
CA LEU A 114 -5.50 -6.01 1.61
C LEU A 114 -5.66 -4.54 2.00
N LEU A 115 -5.19 -3.63 1.17
CA LEU A 115 -5.21 -2.19 1.41
C LEU A 115 -5.97 -1.50 0.27
N ASP A 116 -7.13 -0.91 0.60
CA ASP A 116 -7.97 -0.16 -0.35
C ASP A 116 -7.71 1.33 -0.21
N GLU A 117 -6.87 1.90 -1.07
CA GLU A 117 -6.48 3.32 -1.08
C GLU A 117 -6.13 3.91 0.31
N PRO A 118 -5.32 3.22 1.14
CA PRO A 118 -5.16 3.55 2.56
C PRO A 118 -4.50 4.91 2.80
N LEU A 119 -3.87 5.49 1.78
CA LEU A 119 -3.08 6.70 1.87
C LEU A 119 -3.71 7.89 1.12
N GLY A 120 -4.83 7.67 0.40
CA GLY A 120 -5.44 8.67 -0.47
C GLY A 120 -5.92 9.94 0.25
N ALA A 121 -6.32 9.82 1.52
CA ALA A 121 -6.80 10.96 2.32
C ALA A 121 -5.70 11.65 3.15
N LEU A 122 -4.43 11.24 3.01
CA LEU A 122 -3.31 11.78 3.79
C LEU A 122 -2.58 12.89 3.04
N ASP A 123 -2.07 13.87 3.80
CA ASP A 123 -1.11 14.84 3.27
C ASP A 123 0.20 14.16 2.83
N ALA A 124 1.02 14.87 2.05
CA ALA A 124 2.20 14.29 1.41
C ALA A 124 3.23 13.72 2.41
N LEU A 125 3.47 14.40 3.53
CA LEU A 125 4.46 13.95 4.51
C LEU A 125 3.95 12.74 5.29
N THR A 126 2.73 12.81 5.79
CA THR A 126 2.06 11.70 6.50
C THR A 126 1.94 10.46 5.60
N ARG A 127 1.72 10.66 4.30
CA ARG A 127 1.70 9.57 3.31
C ARG A 127 3.04 8.87 3.22
N ILE A 128 4.15 9.62 3.13
CA ILE A 128 5.50 9.05 3.09
C ILE A 128 5.81 8.28 4.37
N GLU A 129 5.49 8.84 5.53
CA GLU A 129 5.69 8.16 6.81
C GLU A 129 4.90 6.84 6.90
N MET A 130 3.66 6.85 6.40
CA MET A 130 2.81 5.66 6.40
C MET A 130 3.32 4.59 5.44
N GLN A 131 3.85 4.97 4.27
CA GLN A 131 4.49 4.06 3.33
C GLN A 131 5.71 3.38 3.97
N GLN A 132 6.59 4.16 4.62
CA GLN A 132 7.76 3.63 5.34
C GLN A 132 7.34 2.72 6.50
N LEU A 133 6.27 3.05 7.20
CA LEU A 133 5.72 2.22 8.27
C LEU A 133 5.24 0.86 7.74
N ILE A 134 4.46 0.86 6.65
CA ILE A 134 3.98 -0.37 6.01
C ILE A 134 5.15 -1.23 5.54
N GLU A 135 6.13 -0.63 4.86
CA GLU A 135 7.32 -1.33 4.36
C GLU A 135 8.13 -1.95 5.52
N ARG A 136 8.38 -1.21 6.59
CA ARG A 136 9.07 -1.71 7.79
C ARG A 136 8.34 -2.89 8.42
N LEU A 137 7.03 -2.78 8.62
CA LEU A 137 6.21 -3.85 9.21
C LEU A 137 6.14 -5.08 8.31
N TRP A 138 6.07 -4.87 7.00
CA TRP A 138 6.15 -5.96 6.02
C TRP A 138 7.50 -6.70 6.10
N GLN A 139 8.62 -5.99 6.16
CA GLN A 139 9.95 -6.59 6.32
C GLN A 139 10.09 -7.37 7.63
N GLN A 140 9.47 -6.89 8.71
CA GLN A 140 9.53 -7.53 10.03
C GLN A 140 8.67 -8.79 10.12
N HIS A 141 7.52 -8.81 9.47
CA HIS A 141 6.50 -9.85 9.66
C HIS A 141 6.30 -10.78 8.46
N GLY A 142 6.75 -10.42 7.26
CA GLY A 142 6.74 -11.27 6.07
C GLY A 142 5.37 -11.59 5.49
N PHE A 143 4.34 -10.77 5.79
CA PHE A 143 3.00 -10.96 5.21
C PHE A 143 2.95 -10.49 3.74
N THR A 144 2.02 -11.04 2.96
CA THR A 144 1.76 -10.55 1.60
C THR A 144 0.89 -9.29 1.67
N VAL A 145 1.22 -8.26 0.89
CA VAL A 145 0.41 -7.04 0.77
C VAL A 145 -0.15 -6.93 -0.63
N LEU A 146 -1.45 -6.68 -0.74
CA LEU A 146 -2.06 -6.20 -1.97
C LEU A 146 -2.59 -4.79 -1.72
N LEU A 147 -1.93 -3.82 -2.33
CA LEU A 147 -2.28 -2.41 -2.25
C LEU A 147 -3.02 -1.99 -3.52
N VAL A 148 -4.23 -1.46 -3.36
CA VAL A 148 -4.96 -0.74 -4.41
C VAL A 148 -4.72 0.75 -4.21
N THR A 149 -4.29 1.42 -5.27
CA THR A 149 -4.09 2.87 -5.29
C THR A 149 -4.33 3.43 -6.69
N HIS A 150 -4.68 4.70 -6.77
CA HIS A 150 -4.71 5.46 -8.02
C HIS A 150 -3.40 6.26 -8.24
N ASP A 151 -2.50 6.26 -7.27
CA ASP A 151 -1.22 6.95 -7.31
C ASP A 151 -0.12 5.98 -7.81
N VAL A 152 0.34 6.22 -9.04
CA VAL A 152 1.38 5.39 -9.68
C VAL A 152 2.71 5.51 -8.94
N SER A 153 3.05 6.71 -8.45
CA SER A 153 4.30 6.92 -7.72
C SER A 153 4.32 6.13 -6.40
N GLU A 154 3.17 6.06 -5.72
CA GLU A 154 2.98 5.21 -4.55
C GLU A 154 3.18 3.73 -4.87
N ALA A 155 2.55 3.25 -5.94
CA ALA A 155 2.64 1.86 -6.34
C ALA A 155 4.08 1.44 -6.63
N VAL A 156 4.81 2.21 -7.43
CA VAL A 156 6.20 1.92 -7.80
C VAL A 156 7.15 2.07 -6.61
N ALA A 157 6.87 3.01 -5.69
CA ALA A 157 7.71 3.19 -4.49
C ALA A 157 7.63 2.02 -3.52
N ILE A 158 6.45 1.40 -3.35
CA ILE A 158 6.22 0.37 -2.32
C ILE A 158 6.26 -1.05 -2.88
N ALA A 159 5.63 -1.31 -4.05
CA ALA A 159 5.36 -2.66 -4.49
C ALA A 159 6.56 -3.33 -5.17
N ASP A 160 6.66 -4.66 -5.06
CA ASP A 160 7.61 -5.47 -5.84
C ASP A 160 7.03 -5.84 -7.22
N ARG A 161 5.72 -5.69 -7.37
CA ARG A 161 5.00 -5.96 -8.61
C ARG A 161 3.84 -5.00 -8.76
N VAL A 162 3.72 -4.33 -9.89
CA VAL A 162 2.63 -3.41 -10.23
C VAL A 162 1.75 -4.05 -11.29
N ILE A 163 0.47 -4.20 -10.95
CA ILE A 163 -0.55 -4.74 -11.86
C ILE A 163 -1.50 -3.61 -12.22
N LEU A 164 -1.63 -3.32 -13.51
CA LEU A 164 -2.61 -2.38 -14.05
C LEU A 164 -3.87 -3.13 -14.46
N ILE A 165 -5.02 -2.70 -13.95
CA ILE A 165 -6.33 -3.17 -14.41
C ILE A 165 -6.92 -2.15 -15.37
N GLU A 166 -7.25 -2.62 -16.58
CA GLU A 166 -7.90 -1.86 -17.65
C GLU A 166 -9.10 -2.68 -18.15
N ASP A 167 -10.27 -2.06 -18.22
CA ASP A 167 -11.51 -2.69 -18.73
C ASP A 167 -11.80 -4.08 -18.13
N GLY A 168 -11.53 -4.24 -16.83
CA GLY A 168 -11.73 -5.50 -16.12
C GLY A 168 -10.69 -6.59 -16.39
N GLN A 169 -9.60 -6.27 -17.08
CA GLN A 169 -8.52 -7.20 -17.42
C GLN A 169 -7.18 -6.68 -16.91
N VAL A 170 -6.18 -7.57 -16.82
CA VAL A 170 -4.79 -7.18 -16.54
C VAL A 170 -4.19 -6.61 -17.83
N GLY A 171 -3.97 -5.29 -17.85
CA GLY A 171 -3.36 -4.58 -18.97
C GLY A 171 -1.84 -4.50 -18.91
N LEU A 172 -1.27 -4.47 -17.67
CA LEU A 172 0.17 -4.47 -17.44
C LEU A 172 0.48 -5.29 -16.19
N ASP A 173 1.58 -6.01 -16.25
CA ASP A 173 2.16 -6.76 -15.14
C ASP A 173 3.66 -6.47 -15.09
N LEU A 174 4.07 -5.56 -14.20
CA LEU A 174 5.42 -5.02 -14.12
C LEU A 174 6.10 -5.44 -12.81
N HIS A 175 7.27 -6.06 -12.92
CA HIS A 175 8.15 -6.32 -11.77
C HIS A 175 9.05 -5.11 -11.49
N VAL A 176 9.10 -4.69 -10.24
CA VAL A 176 9.91 -3.55 -9.79
C VAL A 176 11.21 -4.07 -9.18
N GLU A 177 12.21 -4.31 -10.02
CA GLU A 177 13.53 -4.84 -9.64
C GLU A 177 14.46 -3.75 -9.08
N LEU A 178 13.97 -2.99 -8.11
CA LEU A 178 14.76 -1.98 -7.43
C LEU A 178 15.03 -2.38 -5.98
N PRO A 179 16.29 -2.27 -5.51
CA PRO A 179 16.63 -2.56 -4.12
C PRO A 179 15.90 -1.62 -3.16
N ARG A 180 15.67 -2.10 -1.94
CA ARG A 180 15.11 -1.31 -0.84
C ARG A 180 16.21 -0.82 0.11
N PRO A 181 16.11 0.36 0.72
CA PRO A 181 15.06 1.36 0.52
C PRO A 181 15.14 2.06 -0.83
N ARG A 182 14.00 2.27 -1.49
CA ARG A 182 13.96 2.95 -2.79
C ARG A 182 14.11 4.46 -2.62
N VAL A 183 15.09 5.02 -3.32
CA VAL A 183 15.36 6.46 -3.27
C VAL A 183 14.37 7.19 -4.18
N ARG A 184 13.51 8.02 -3.57
CA ARG A 184 12.57 8.87 -4.29
C ARG A 184 13.32 9.83 -5.20
N GLY A 185 12.81 10.03 -6.42
CA GLY A 185 13.46 10.88 -7.41
C GLY A 185 14.68 10.26 -8.10
N SER A 186 15.02 8.98 -7.84
CA SER A 186 16.03 8.31 -8.62
C SER A 186 15.57 8.10 -10.07
N HIS A 187 16.49 8.21 -11.03
CA HIS A 187 16.19 8.01 -12.46
C HIS A 187 15.44 6.71 -12.74
N ARG A 188 15.86 5.61 -12.11
CA ARG A 188 15.22 4.31 -12.30
C ARG A 188 13.78 4.28 -11.81
N LEU A 189 13.51 4.89 -10.64
CA LEU A 189 12.15 4.97 -10.10
C LEU A 189 11.27 5.83 -11.00
N ALA A 190 11.77 7.00 -11.42
CA ALA A 190 11.06 7.92 -12.34
C ALA A 190 10.75 7.27 -13.70
N ALA A 191 11.67 6.46 -14.23
CA ALA A 191 11.45 5.72 -15.48
C ALA A 191 10.30 4.72 -15.35
N LEU A 192 10.25 3.94 -14.25
CA LEU A 192 9.16 2.99 -13.98
C LEU A 192 7.82 3.71 -13.75
N GLU A 193 7.83 4.83 -13.02
CA GLU A 193 6.64 5.67 -12.85
C GLU A 193 6.10 6.14 -14.20
N THR A 194 6.99 6.63 -15.06
CA THR A 194 6.65 7.10 -16.42
C THR A 194 6.08 5.97 -17.28
N GLU A 195 6.67 4.79 -17.25
CA GLU A 195 6.20 3.60 -17.98
C GLU A 195 4.77 3.24 -17.56
N VAL A 196 4.53 3.09 -16.26
CA VAL A 196 3.20 2.75 -15.74
C VAL A 196 2.20 3.86 -16.04
N LEU A 197 2.59 5.13 -15.86
CA LEU A 197 1.73 6.30 -16.10
C LEU A 197 1.32 6.40 -17.57
N ASN A 198 2.27 6.24 -18.51
CA ASN A 198 1.99 6.25 -19.94
C ASN A 198 0.99 5.16 -20.31
N ARG A 199 1.13 3.99 -19.70
CA ARG A 199 0.18 2.90 -19.92
C ARG A 199 -1.20 3.23 -19.37
N VAL A 200 -1.30 3.73 -18.12
CA VAL A 200 -2.58 4.14 -17.50
C VAL A 200 -3.29 5.21 -18.32
N LEU A 201 -2.56 6.15 -18.89
CA LEU A 201 -3.11 7.24 -19.69
C LEU A 201 -3.34 6.85 -21.17
N SER A 202 -2.92 5.65 -21.57
CA SER A 202 -2.94 5.19 -22.97
C SER A 202 -2.22 6.15 -23.92
N LEU A 203 -1.14 6.80 -23.41
CA LEU A 203 -0.31 7.67 -24.22
C LEU A 203 0.59 6.84 -25.16
N PRO A 204 0.82 7.28 -26.42
CA PRO A 204 1.85 6.66 -27.24
C PRO A 204 3.19 6.77 -26.50
N GLY A 205 3.96 5.68 -26.49
CA GLY A 205 5.22 5.61 -25.77
C GLY A 205 6.10 6.82 -26.06
N VAL A 206 6.52 7.53 -25.02
CA VAL A 206 7.52 8.58 -25.14
C VAL A 206 8.83 7.88 -25.53
N PRO A 207 9.48 8.27 -26.64
CA PRO A 207 10.79 7.72 -26.97
C PRO A 207 11.74 7.95 -25.77
N PRO A 208 12.66 7.02 -25.50
CA PRO A 208 13.62 7.19 -24.42
C PRO A 208 14.33 8.54 -24.57
N GLU A 209 14.42 9.28 -23.46
CA GLU A 209 15.20 10.52 -23.48
C GLU A 209 16.60 10.23 -24.04
N PRO A 210 17.12 11.09 -24.93
CA PRO A 210 18.47 10.93 -25.41
C PRO A 210 19.42 10.89 -24.20
N GLU A 211 20.35 9.96 -24.22
CA GLU A 211 21.37 9.84 -23.17
C GLU A 211 21.95 11.23 -22.84
N PRO A 212 22.18 11.55 -21.57
CA PRO A 212 22.71 12.84 -21.18
C PRO A 212 24.00 13.07 -21.96
N VAL A 213 23.99 14.10 -22.81
CA VAL A 213 25.17 14.52 -23.59
C VAL A 213 26.30 14.70 -22.59
N SER A 214 27.39 13.95 -22.78
CA SER A 214 28.60 14.07 -21.94
C SER A 214 28.92 15.54 -21.72
N PRO A 215 29.23 15.98 -20.49
CA PRO A 215 29.51 17.37 -20.21
C PRO A 215 30.62 17.86 -21.16
N LEU A 216 30.39 18.98 -21.81
CA LEU A 216 31.38 19.62 -22.69
C LEU A 216 32.71 19.71 -21.94
N PRO A 217 33.85 19.39 -22.61
CA PRO A 217 35.15 19.46 -21.97
C PRO A 217 35.40 20.84 -21.40
N THR A 218 35.69 20.92 -20.12
CA THR A 218 35.95 22.16 -19.35
C THR A 218 37.30 22.79 -19.74
N GLN A 219 37.52 23.10 -21.01
CA GLN A 219 38.68 23.81 -21.47
C GLN A 219 38.28 24.95 -22.42
N LEU A 220 37.53 25.89 -21.91
CA LEU A 220 37.58 27.26 -22.45
C LEU A 220 38.66 28.02 -21.68
N ARG A 221 39.92 27.91 -22.16
CA ARG A 221 40.99 28.88 -21.83
C ARG A 221 40.63 30.21 -22.48
N TRP A 222 40.24 31.18 -21.67
CA TRP A 222 40.20 32.57 -22.10
C TRP A 222 41.64 33.00 -22.27
N ALA A 223 42.07 33.22 -23.52
CA ALA A 223 43.29 34.00 -23.81
C ALA A 223 42.94 35.49 -23.65
N LEU A 224 43.58 36.14 -22.68
CA LEU A 224 43.69 37.58 -22.59
C LEU A 224 44.83 38.02 -23.50
#